data_529d92955716cd6f1522288b984329b4
#
_entry.id   529d92955716cd6f1522288b984329b4
#
_cell.length_a   1.000
_cell.length_b   1.000
_cell.length_c   1.000
_cell.angle_alpha   90.00
_cell.angle_beta   90.00
_cell.angle_gamma   90.00
#
_symmetry.space_group_name_H-M   'P 1'
#
loop_
_entity.id
_entity.type
_entity.pdbx_description
1 polymer ?
#
loop_
_entity_poly.entity_id
_entity_poly.type
_entity_poly.pdbx_seq_one_letter_code
_entity_poly.pdbx_strand_id
1 'polypeptide(L)'
;MTNGRIKAAERPVRRGAGGRPTREEAVRRDARLLDVATTLFMERGFDGTSIDAVVEAAGVSNPTVYARYHNKRDLFAAVLRGRIRLWLAPLSAAAEAQATEASSKSIKTALHELSRHMLAYTLAPEAAALQRILSAQAVQFPELAKLANEEGWLRAVRGVSSLLRQSAARGQIKVDDPELAADMFLNLLLGHCRRMVLYGIRVDPKTEERHRKAAVDFFLNGIRTK
;
A
#
# COMPACT_ATOMS: atom_id res chain seq x y z
N MET A 1 62.67 49.47 6.13
CA MET A 1 61.29 49.51 5.62
C MET A 1 60.93 48.12 5.15
N THR A 2 60.28 47.34 5.98
CA THR A 2 59.80 46.00 5.53
C THR A 2 58.47 45.70 6.24
N ASN A 3 57.45 45.71 5.49
CA ASN A 3 56.05 45.62 5.92
C ASN A 3 55.69 44.13 6.12
N GLY A 4 55.48 43.70 7.35
CA GLY A 4 55.00 42.36 7.70
C GLY A 4 53.48 42.29 7.67
N ARG A 5 52.93 41.64 6.62
CA ARG A 5 51.50 41.31 6.55
C ARG A 5 51.21 40.11 7.46
N ILE A 6 50.39 40.34 8.48
CA ILE A 6 49.86 39.30 9.34
C ILE A 6 48.73 38.62 8.58
N LYS A 7 48.87 37.31 8.31
CA LYS A 7 47.79 36.47 7.77
C LYS A 7 46.71 36.28 8.84
N ALA A 8 45.49 36.71 8.55
CA ALA A 8 44.31 36.40 9.33
C ALA A 8 44.02 34.92 9.27
N ALA A 9 43.93 34.29 10.43
CA ALA A 9 43.53 32.91 10.58
C ALA A 9 42.01 32.76 10.25
N GLU A 10 41.69 31.96 9.25
CA GLU A 10 40.31 31.58 8.96
C GLU A 10 39.72 30.78 10.12
N ARG A 11 38.68 31.30 10.68
CA ARG A 11 37.86 30.62 11.71
C ARG A 11 37.16 29.43 11.06
N PRO A 12 37.20 28.22 11.64
CA PRO A 12 36.44 27.10 11.13
C PRO A 12 34.93 27.39 11.27
N VAL A 13 34.22 27.23 10.16
CA VAL A 13 32.75 27.32 10.09
C VAL A 13 32.17 26.30 11.07
N ARG A 14 31.56 26.76 12.16
CA ARG A 14 30.80 25.94 13.08
C ARG A 14 29.67 25.29 12.31
N ARG A 15 29.71 23.95 12.17
CA ARG A 15 28.57 23.13 11.75
C ARG A 15 27.41 23.46 12.68
N GLY A 16 26.30 23.90 12.12
CA GLY A 16 25.13 24.38 12.82
C GLY A 16 24.64 23.39 13.86
N ALA A 17 24.31 23.91 15.03
CA ALA A 17 23.66 23.22 16.13
C ALA A 17 22.41 22.51 15.64
N GLY A 18 22.25 21.22 15.98
CA GLY A 18 21.10 20.41 15.64
C GLY A 18 19.81 20.95 16.26
N GLY A 19 19.12 21.79 15.53
CA GLY A 19 17.75 22.19 15.85
C GLY A 19 16.82 20.99 15.76
N ARG A 20 15.74 20.99 16.58
CA ARG A 20 14.68 19.96 16.49
C ARG A 20 14.22 19.86 15.03
N PRO A 21 14.18 18.66 14.44
CA PRO A 21 13.77 18.48 13.04
C PRO A 21 12.41 19.13 12.80
N THR A 22 12.25 19.79 11.66
CA THR A 22 10.94 20.29 11.25
C THR A 22 9.96 19.12 11.07
N ARG A 23 8.66 19.40 11.13
CA ARG A 23 7.62 18.38 10.90
C ARG A 23 7.80 17.67 9.55
N GLU A 24 8.18 18.41 8.52
CA GLU A 24 8.43 17.87 7.18
C GLU A 24 9.66 16.96 7.14
N GLU A 25 10.74 17.35 7.81
CA GLU A 25 11.94 16.51 7.91
C GLU A 25 11.66 15.22 8.68
N ALA A 26 10.84 15.29 9.74
CA ALA A 26 10.42 14.10 10.49
C ALA A 26 9.59 13.17 9.62
N VAL A 27 8.66 13.68 8.81
CA VAL A 27 7.85 12.87 7.85
C VAL A 27 8.74 12.23 6.79
N ARG A 28 9.68 12.98 6.21
CA ARG A 28 10.62 12.42 5.19
C ARG A 28 11.52 11.34 5.76
N ARG A 29 12.02 11.52 6.98
CA ARG A 29 12.84 10.50 7.67
C ARG A 29 12.06 9.23 7.95
N ASP A 30 10.80 9.37 8.36
CA ASP A 30 9.93 8.24 8.61
C ASP A 30 9.60 7.47 7.32
N ALA A 31 9.26 8.17 6.25
CA ALA A 31 9.05 7.55 4.95
C ALA A 31 10.28 6.75 4.50
N ARG A 32 11.47 7.35 4.58
CA ARG A 32 12.74 6.68 4.26
C ARG A 32 12.99 5.44 5.14
N LEU A 33 12.70 5.54 6.45
CA LEU A 33 12.82 4.40 7.37
C LEU A 33 11.92 3.25 6.94
N LEU A 34 10.66 3.52 6.60
CA LEU A 34 9.71 2.50 6.16
C LEU A 34 10.08 1.91 4.80
N ASP A 35 10.65 2.69 3.88
CA ASP A 35 11.14 2.18 2.60
C ASP A 35 12.33 1.24 2.80
N VAL A 36 13.30 1.62 3.64
CA VAL A 36 14.43 0.75 4.02
C VAL A 36 13.94 -0.52 4.72
N ALA A 37 13.02 -0.39 5.68
CA ALA A 37 12.43 -1.54 6.35
C ALA A 37 11.73 -2.47 5.37
N THR A 38 10.99 -1.92 4.40
CA THR A 38 10.34 -2.70 3.34
C THR A 38 11.37 -3.52 2.57
N THR A 39 12.46 -2.89 2.10
CA THR A 39 13.53 -3.56 1.36
C THR A 39 14.14 -4.70 2.17
N LEU A 40 14.50 -4.44 3.43
CA LEU A 40 15.11 -5.47 4.28
C LEU A 40 14.15 -6.63 4.59
N PHE A 41 12.87 -6.35 4.83
CA PHE A 41 11.88 -7.40 4.98
C PHE A 41 11.72 -8.25 3.71
N MET A 42 11.78 -7.63 2.53
CA MET A 42 11.72 -8.37 1.26
C MET A 42 12.93 -9.26 1.02
N GLU A 43 14.12 -8.77 1.33
CA GLU A 43 15.38 -9.47 1.09
C GLU A 43 15.65 -10.57 2.10
N ARG A 44 15.38 -10.31 3.39
CA ARG A 44 15.78 -11.17 4.52
C ARG A 44 14.62 -11.89 5.20
N GLY A 45 13.40 -11.59 4.79
CA GLY A 45 12.19 -12.06 5.46
C GLY A 45 11.96 -11.38 6.81
N PHE A 46 10.90 -11.80 7.51
CA PHE A 46 10.57 -11.24 8.82
C PHE A 46 11.63 -11.60 9.85
N ASP A 47 12.01 -12.88 9.95
CA ASP A 47 12.93 -13.35 11.00
C ASP A 47 14.36 -12.84 10.80
N GLY A 48 14.84 -12.75 9.56
CA GLY A 48 16.16 -12.25 9.20
C GLY A 48 16.34 -10.73 9.28
N THR A 49 15.28 -9.98 9.58
CA THR A 49 15.32 -8.52 9.74
C THR A 49 15.31 -8.12 11.21
N SER A 50 16.22 -7.25 11.65
CA SER A 50 16.20 -6.62 12.97
C SER A 50 15.93 -5.11 12.87
N ILE A 51 15.42 -4.50 13.95
CA ILE A 51 15.26 -3.03 14.01
C ILE A 51 16.61 -2.34 13.85
N ASP A 52 17.67 -2.87 14.50
CA ASP A 52 19.01 -2.28 14.44
C ASP A 52 19.57 -2.27 13.00
N ALA A 53 19.36 -3.35 12.24
CA ALA A 53 19.73 -3.38 10.82
C ALA A 53 18.99 -2.33 9.99
N VAL A 54 17.71 -2.10 10.29
CA VAL A 54 16.91 -1.06 9.62
C VAL A 54 17.41 0.34 10.00
N VAL A 55 17.71 0.57 11.26
CA VAL A 55 18.26 1.84 11.78
C VAL A 55 19.58 2.18 11.11
N GLU A 56 20.50 1.22 11.06
CA GLU A 56 21.80 1.36 10.42
C GLU A 56 21.64 1.70 8.93
N ALA A 57 20.85 0.91 8.20
CA ALA A 57 20.64 1.11 6.78
C ALA A 57 19.89 2.42 6.44
N ALA A 58 18.97 2.87 7.31
CA ALA A 58 18.25 4.13 7.13
C ALA A 58 19.05 5.36 7.53
N GLY A 59 20.15 5.20 8.29
CA GLY A 59 20.97 6.30 8.80
C GLY A 59 20.23 7.17 9.83
N VAL A 60 19.40 6.55 10.67
CA VAL A 60 18.65 7.22 11.73
C VAL A 60 19.17 6.77 13.11
N SER A 61 18.81 7.49 14.17
CA SER A 61 19.26 7.10 15.53
C SER A 61 18.33 6.04 16.15
N ASN A 62 18.91 5.07 16.85
CA ASN A 62 18.19 4.05 17.61
C ASN A 62 17.08 4.64 18.51
N PRO A 63 17.35 5.67 19.36
CA PRO A 63 16.31 6.23 20.22
C PRO A 63 15.09 6.75 19.45
N THR A 64 15.30 7.31 18.26
CA THR A 64 14.20 7.83 17.42
C THR A 64 13.30 6.71 16.93
N VAL A 65 13.87 5.57 16.54
CA VAL A 65 13.10 4.44 16.01
C VAL A 65 12.40 3.69 17.14
N TYR A 66 13.09 3.39 18.24
CA TYR A 66 12.52 2.69 19.40
C TYR A 66 11.43 3.50 20.12
N ALA A 67 11.48 4.83 20.08
CA ALA A 67 10.39 5.67 20.59
C ALA A 67 9.08 5.51 19.80
N ARG A 68 9.16 4.99 18.56
CA ARG A 68 8.03 4.88 17.63
C ARG A 68 7.61 3.44 17.37
N TYR A 69 8.57 2.53 17.34
CA TYR A 69 8.39 1.10 17.07
C TYR A 69 9.07 0.30 18.17
N HIS A 70 8.28 -0.17 19.15
CA HIS A 70 8.81 -0.87 20.31
C HIS A 70 9.42 -2.23 19.97
N ASN A 71 8.98 -2.83 18.87
CA ASN A 71 9.45 -4.13 18.41
C ASN A 71 9.32 -4.26 16.88
N LYS A 72 9.89 -5.32 16.33
CA LYS A 72 9.89 -5.60 14.89
C LYS A 72 8.47 -5.74 14.31
N ARG A 73 7.50 -6.23 15.08
CA ARG A 73 6.10 -6.36 14.64
C ARG A 73 5.46 -4.99 14.43
N ASP A 74 5.72 -4.04 15.33
CA ASP A 74 5.21 -2.66 15.19
C ASP A 74 5.75 -2.00 13.93
N LEU A 75 7.04 -2.18 13.64
CA LEU A 75 7.67 -1.69 12.42
C LEU A 75 7.07 -2.36 11.18
N PHE A 76 6.89 -3.69 11.20
CA PHE A 76 6.27 -4.40 10.09
C PHE A 76 4.80 -4.00 9.89
N ALA A 77 4.03 -3.79 10.97
CA ALA A 77 2.68 -3.26 10.91
C ALA A 77 2.63 -1.86 10.25
N ALA A 78 3.61 -1.00 10.54
CA ALA A 78 3.70 0.31 9.89
C ALA A 78 4.02 0.20 8.39
N VAL A 79 4.90 -0.72 7.99
CA VAL A 79 5.15 -1.05 6.57
C VAL A 79 3.87 -1.54 5.90
N LEU A 80 3.15 -2.48 6.51
CA LEU A 80 1.87 -2.98 5.97
C LEU A 80 0.85 -1.86 5.80
N ARG A 81 0.68 -0.97 6.79
CA ARG A 81 -0.24 0.19 6.68
C ARG A 81 0.13 1.12 5.54
N GLY A 82 1.42 1.37 5.34
CA GLY A 82 1.91 2.15 4.20
C GLY A 82 1.50 1.53 2.87
N ARG A 83 1.68 0.23 2.71
CA ARG A 83 1.34 -0.51 1.50
C ARG A 83 -0.18 -0.64 1.29
N ILE A 84 -0.94 -0.85 2.35
CA ILE A 84 -2.41 -0.84 2.30
C ILE A 84 -2.94 0.51 1.80
N ARG A 85 -2.40 1.62 2.27
CA ARG A 85 -2.80 2.96 1.78
C ARG A 85 -2.58 3.12 0.29
N LEU A 86 -1.42 2.67 -0.23
CA LEU A 86 -1.12 2.70 -1.67
C LEU A 86 -2.07 1.80 -2.47
N TRP A 87 -2.39 0.62 -1.95
CA TRP A 87 -3.32 -0.30 -2.59
C TRP A 87 -4.75 0.25 -2.64
N LEU A 88 -5.18 0.98 -1.62
CA LEU A 88 -6.51 1.58 -1.54
C LEU A 88 -6.63 2.93 -2.28
N ALA A 89 -5.53 3.58 -2.64
CA ALA A 89 -5.55 4.89 -3.28
C ALA A 89 -6.44 4.97 -4.54
N PRO A 90 -6.46 3.96 -5.44
CA PRO A 90 -7.36 4.00 -6.60
C PRO A 90 -8.84 3.97 -6.24
N LEU A 91 -9.22 3.35 -5.12
CA LEU A 91 -10.61 3.34 -4.64
C LEU A 91 -11.06 4.72 -4.18
N SER A 92 -10.21 5.45 -3.47
CA SER A 92 -10.50 6.82 -3.06
C SER A 92 -10.67 7.73 -4.28
N ALA A 93 -9.75 7.64 -5.24
CA ALA A 93 -9.82 8.40 -6.48
C ALA A 93 -11.08 8.07 -7.31
N ALA A 94 -11.48 6.79 -7.38
CA ALA A 94 -12.69 6.38 -8.08
C ALA A 94 -13.96 6.90 -7.39
N ALA A 95 -14.00 6.90 -6.06
CA ALA A 95 -15.12 7.44 -5.28
C ALA A 95 -15.25 8.97 -5.44
N GLU A 96 -14.14 9.69 -5.40
CA GLU A 96 -14.11 11.14 -5.63
C GLU A 96 -14.55 11.51 -7.06
N ALA A 97 -14.06 10.78 -8.07
CA ALA A 97 -14.45 10.99 -9.47
C ALA A 97 -15.94 10.76 -9.70
N GLN A 98 -16.56 9.83 -8.99
CA GLN A 98 -18.00 9.57 -9.10
C GLN A 98 -18.87 10.55 -8.29
N ALA A 99 -18.32 11.19 -7.27
CA ALA A 99 -19.05 12.21 -6.49
C ALA A 99 -19.22 13.52 -7.25
N THR A 100 -18.39 13.78 -8.28
CA THR A 100 -18.52 14.95 -9.14
C THR A 100 -19.54 14.68 -10.27
N GLU A 101 -20.55 15.50 -10.42
CA GLU A 101 -21.61 15.39 -11.46
C GLU A 101 -21.03 15.36 -12.90
N ALA A 102 -19.83 15.85 -13.09
CA ALA A 102 -19.11 15.86 -14.38
C ALA A 102 -18.60 14.46 -14.82
N SER A 103 -18.55 13.46 -13.94
CA SER A 103 -18.05 12.15 -14.29
C SER A 103 -19.19 11.18 -14.61
N SER A 104 -19.65 11.18 -15.87
CA SER A 104 -20.60 10.19 -16.39
C SER A 104 -19.96 8.85 -16.75
N LYS A 105 -18.85 8.47 -16.09
CA LYS A 105 -18.22 7.17 -16.36
C LYS A 105 -19.20 6.04 -16.03
N SER A 106 -19.34 5.10 -16.98
CA SER A 106 -20.12 3.90 -16.75
C SER A 106 -19.46 3.06 -15.65
N ILE A 107 -20.26 2.33 -14.87
CA ILE A 107 -19.73 1.38 -13.89
C ILE A 107 -18.74 0.39 -14.51
N LYS A 108 -18.97 -0.02 -15.76
CA LYS A 108 -18.06 -0.90 -16.50
C LYS A 108 -16.67 -0.27 -16.63
N THR A 109 -16.58 0.97 -17.05
CA THR A 109 -15.31 1.71 -17.19
C THR A 109 -14.63 1.84 -15.83
N ALA A 110 -15.36 2.23 -14.79
CA ALA A 110 -14.82 2.38 -13.44
C ALA A 110 -14.25 1.07 -12.88
N LEU A 111 -14.96 -0.06 -13.04
CA LEU A 111 -14.48 -1.36 -12.58
C LEU A 111 -13.28 -1.87 -13.39
N HIS A 112 -13.22 -1.61 -14.70
CA HIS A 112 -12.05 -1.95 -15.49
C HIS A 112 -10.81 -1.14 -15.11
N GLU A 113 -10.94 0.15 -14.85
CA GLU A 113 -9.84 1.01 -14.38
C GLU A 113 -9.37 0.55 -13.00
N LEU A 114 -10.29 0.38 -12.05
CA LEU A 114 -10.01 -0.08 -10.71
C LEU A 114 -9.31 -1.44 -10.71
N SER A 115 -9.85 -2.42 -11.46
CA SER A 115 -9.30 -3.77 -11.52
C SER A 115 -7.86 -3.80 -12.04
N ARG A 116 -7.53 -2.94 -13.01
CA ARG A 116 -6.17 -2.83 -13.54
C ARG A 116 -5.19 -2.35 -12.46
N HIS A 117 -5.56 -1.30 -11.73
CA HIS A 117 -4.70 -0.77 -10.67
C HIS A 117 -4.54 -1.74 -9.50
N MET A 118 -5.64 -2.38 -9.07
CA MET A 118 -5.59 -3.32 -7.95
C MET A 118 -4.73 -4.55 -8.27
N LEU A 119 -4.83 -5.09 -9.49
CA LEU A 119 -4.01 -6.23 -9.93
C LEU A 119 -2.54 -5.83 -10.09
N ALA A 120 -2.26 -4.72 -10.76
CA ALA A 120 -0.89 -4.24 -10.94
C ALA A 120 -0.19 -4.07 -9.58
N TYR A 121 -0.88 -3.53 -8.59
CA TYR A 121 -0.34 -3.41 -7.24
C TYR A 121 -0.17 -4.78 -6.55
N THR A 122 -1.19 -5.66 -6.65
CA THR A 122 -1.16 -6.99 -6.00
C THR A 122 -0.02 -7.86 -6.54
N LEU A 123 0.29 -7.73 -7.82
CA LEU A 123 1.35 -8.47 -8.51
C LEU A 123 2.73 -7.80 -8.43
N ALA A 124 2.81 -6.56 -7.93
CA ALA A 124 4.09 -5.90 -7.74
C ALA A 124 5.01 -6.73 -6.82
N PRO A 125 6.31 -6.88 -7.13
CA PRO A 125 7.23 -7.73 -6.38
C PRO A 125 7.23 -7.46 -4.87
N GLU A 126 7.14 -6.18 -4.49
CA GLU A 126 7.09 -5.74 -3.10
C GLU A 126 5.81 -6.22 -2.39
N ALA A 127 4.65 -5.99 -3.00
CA ALA A 127 3.37 -6.40 -2.43
C ALA A 127 3.30 -7.93 -2.32
N ALA A 128 3.78 -8.63 -3.34
CA ALA A 128 3.86 -10.09 -3.35
C ALA A 128 4.75 -10.64 -2.23
N ALA A 129 5.92 -10.05 -2.00
CA ALA A 129 6.83 -10.45 -0.93
C ALA A 129 6.21 -10.21 0.45
N LEU A 130 5.65 -9.02 0.69
CA LEU A 130 4.98 -8.68 1.95
C LEU A 130 3.76 -9.56 2.22
N GLN A 131 2.98 -9.91 1.19
CA GLN A 131 1.86 -10.83 1.32
C GLN A 131 2.31 -12.23 1.77
N ARG A 132 3.42 -12.75 1.22
CA ARG A 132 3.98 -14.04 1.65
C ARG A 132 4.47 -13.99 3.10
N ILE A 133 5.19 -12.92 3.47
CA ILE A 133 5.66 -12.71 4.85
C ILE A 133 4.46 -12.66 5.81
N LEU A 134 3.45 -11.85 5.49
CA LEU A 134 2.23 -11.76 6.29
C LEU A 134 1.56 -13.13 6.48
N SER A 135 1.41 -13.89 5.39
CA SER A 135 0.79 -15.21 5.44
C SER A 135 1.59 -16.21 6.29
N ALA A 136 2.92 -16.17 6.22
CA ALA A 136 3.79 -17.01 7.04
C ALA A 136 3.72 -16.64 8.53
N GLN A 137 3.57 -15.36 8.85
CA GLN A 137 3.55 -14.86 10.21
C GLN A 137 2.15 -14.80 10.85
N ALA A 138 1.10 -15.05 10.08
CA ALA A 138 -0.30 -14.85 10.50
C ALA A 138 -0.72 -15.72 11.69
N VAL A 139 -0.16 -16.92 11.80
CA VAL A 139 -0.43 -17.84 12.93
C VAL A 139 0.27 -17.37 14.20
N GLN A 140 1.52 -16.93 14.07
CA GLN A 140 2.33 -16.48 15.22
C GLN A 140 1.92 -15.07 15.69
N PHE A 141 1.53 -14.19 14.77
CA PHE A 141 1.16 -12.80 15.02
C PHE A 141 -0.23 -12.49 14.40
N PRO A 142 -1.33 -13.01 14.97
CA PRO A 142 -2.67 -12.86 14.42
C PRO A 142 -3.11 -11.39 14.33
N GLU A 143 -2.53 -10.49 15.12
CA GLU A 143 -2.78 -9.05 15.05
C GLU A 143 -2.35 -8.44 13.71
N LEU A 144 -1.31 -8.97 13.05
CA LEU A 144 -0.88 -8.52 11.72
C LEU A 144 -1.89 -8.96 10.64
N ALA A 145 -2.42 -10.17 10.74
CA ALA A 145 -3.47 -10.67 9.86
C ALA A 145 -4.77 -9.87 10.06
N LYS A 146 -5.14 -9.59 11.31
CA LYS A 146 -6.30 -8.77 11.66
C LYS A 146 -6.16 -7.35 11.07
N LEU A 147 -5.01 -6.72 11.24
CA LEU A 147 -4.70 -5.42 10.64
C LEU A 147 -4.90 -5.43 9.12
N ALA A 148 -4.32 -6.40 8.42
CA ALA A 148 -4.44 -6.50 6.97
C ALA A 148 -5.89 -6.73 6.51
N ASN A 149 -6.67 -7.50 7.28
CA ASN A 149 -8.07 -7.71 7.02
C ASN A 149 -8.90 -6.43 7.25
N GLU A 150 -8.77 -5.81 8.42
CA GLU A 150 -9.59 -4.65 8.82
C GLU A 150 -9.23 -3.37 8.05
N GLU A 151 -7.94 -3.04 8.01
CA GLU A 151 -7.44 -1.82 7.37
C GLU A 151 -7.27 -1.98 5.86
N GLY A 152 -7.12 -3.20 5.34
CA GLY A 152 -6.97 -3.50 3.93
C GLY A 152 -8.27 -4.02 3.31
N TRP A 153 -8.57 -5.32 3.50
CA TRP A 153 -9.64 -5.99 2.79
C TRP A 153 -11.02 -5.37 3.03
N LEU A 154 -11.43 -5.21 4.30
CA LEU A 154 -12.76 -4.66 4.63
C LEU A 154 -12.90 -3.19 4.19
N ARG A 155 -11.80 -2.43 4.13
CA ARG A 155 -11.85 -1.07 3.56
C ARG A 155 -11.98 -1.10 2.04
N ALA A 156 -11.35 -2.05 1.35
CA ALA A 156 -11.54 -2.25 -0.07
C ALA A 156 -12.99 -2.64 -0.39
N VAL A 157 -13.57 -3.58 0.37
CA VAL A 157 -14.98 -3.96 0.25
C VAL A 157 -15.88 -2.74 0.40
N ARG A 158 -15.70 -1.93 1.45
CA ARG A 158 -16.49 -0.70 1.65
C ARG A 158 -16.35 0.29 0.50
N GLY A 159 -15.14 0.46 -0.04
CA GLY A 159 -14.89 1.36 -1.18
C GLY A 159 -15.61 0.90 -2.45
N VAL A 160 -15.50 -0.38 -2.80
CA VAL A 160 -16.22 -0.95 -3.96
C VAL A 160 -17.74 -0.93 -3.73
N SER A 161 -18.21 -1.27 -2.53
CA SER A 161 -19.62 -1.22 -2.15
C SER A 161 -20.23 0.19 -2.34
N SER A 162 -19.48 1.23 -1.95
CA SER A 162 -19.89 2.63 -2.19
C SER A 162 -20.04 2.93 -3.68
N LEU A 163 -19.09 2.49 -4.51
CA LEU A 163 -19.16 2.62 -5.96
C LEU A 163 -20.39 1.92 -6.56
N LEU A 164 -20.70 0.70 -6.09
CA LEU A 164 -21.87 -0.06 -6.53
C LEU A 164 -23.17 0.62 -6.11
N ARG A 165 -23.28 1.11 -4.87
CA ARG A 165 -24.47 1.86 -4.40
C ARG A 165 -24.74 3.10 -5.24
N GLN A 166 -23.70 3.89 -5.54
CA GLN A 166 -23.84 5.08 -6.38
C GLN A 166 -24.30 4.73 -7.80
N SER A 167 -23.77 3.65 -8.37
CA SER A 167 -24.17 3.20 -9.70
C SER A 167 -25.58 2.62 -9.73
N ALA A 168 -26.01 1.94 -8.67
CA ALA A 168 -27.39 1.47 -8.52
C ALA A 168 -28.37 2.64 -8.37
N ALA A 169 -28.02 3.67 -7.60
CA ALA A 169 -28.83 4.88 -7.46
C ALA A 169 -29.01 5.64 -8.80
N ARG A 170 -28.06 5.48 -9.73
CA ARG A 170 -28.15 6.03 -11.11
C ARG A 170 -28.84 5.08 -12.09
N GLY A 171 -29.35 3.93 -11.65
CA GLY A 171 -30.02 2.94 -12.50
C GLY A 171 -29.09 2.17 -13.45
N GLN A 172 -27.78 2.22 -13.28
CA GLN A 172 -26.83 1.53 -14.13
C GLN A 172 -26.75 0.01 -13.86
N ILE A 173 -27.04 -0.38 -12.63
CA ILE A 173 -27.02 -1.77 -12.15
C ILE A 173 -28.14 -2.00 -11.15
N LYS A 174 -28.48 -3.27 -10.92
CA LYS A 174 -29.32 -3.71 -9.82
C LYS A 174 -28.49 -4.60 -8.89
N VAL A 175 -28.39 -4.25 -7.63
CA VAL A 175 -27.65 -4.99 -6.62
C VAL A 175 -28.41 -4.91 -5.29
N ASP A 176 -28.76 -6.08 -4.75
CA ASP A 176 -29.57 -6.16 -3.51
C ASP A 176 -28.67 -5.97 -2.27
N ASP A 177 -27.48 -6.58 -2.26
CA ASP A 177 -26.46 -6.41 -1.21
C ASP A 177 -25.14 -5.92 -1.82
N PRO A 178 -24.91 -4.59 -1.83
CA PRO A 178 -23.70 -4.02 -2.40
C PRO A 178 -22.40 -4.42 -1.67
N GLU A 179 -22.47 -4.77 -0.39
CA GLU A 179 -21.30 -5.15 0.40
C GLU A 179 -20.85 -6.57 0.07
N LEU A 180 -21.78 -7.51 0.04
CA LEU A 180 -21.52 -8.88 -0.40
C LEU A 180 -21.07 -8.91 -1.86
N ALA A 181 -21.73 -8.15 -2.73
CA ALA A 181 -21.33 -8.05 -4.15
C ALA A 181 -19.92 -7.50 -4.32
N ALA A 182 -19.52 -6.51 -3.52
CA ALA A 182 -18.16 -5.96 -3.51
C ALA A 182 -17.14 -7.00 -3.05
N ASP A 183 -17.42 -7.76 -1.99
CA ASP A 183 -16.54 -8.83 -1.53
C ASP A 183 -16.39 -9.92 -2.59
N MET A 184 -17.49 -10.36 -3.20
CA MET A 184 -17.49 -11.33 -4.31
C MET A 184 -16.67 -10.83 -5.51
N PHE A 185 -16.84 -9.57 -5.89
CA PHE A 185 -16.08 -8.96 -6.99
C PHE A 185 -14.57 -8.99 -6.71
N LEU A 186 -14.16 -8.58 -5.51
CA LEU A 186 -12.74 -8.57 -5.12
C LEU A 186 -12.16 -9.97 -5.07
N ASN A 187 -12.89 -10.95 -4.58
CA ASN A 187 -12.46 -12.35 -4.57
C ASN A 187 -12.33 -12.91 -5.99
N LEU A 188 -13.31 -12.65 -6.87
CA LEU A 188 -13.29 -13.07 -8.27
C LEU A 188 -12.09 -12.45 -9.00
N LEU A 189 -11.84 -11.17 -8.79
CA LEU A 189 -10.75 -10.43 -9.42
C LEU A 189 -9.36 -10.89 -8.94
N LEU A 190 -9.17 -10.97 -7.62
CA LEU A 190 -7.85 -11.09 -7.02
C LEU A 190 -7.49 -12.53 -6.64
N GLY A 191 -8.48 -13.42 -6.48
CA GLY A 191 -8.28 -14.75 -5.89
C GLY A 191 -7.26 -15.61 -6.64
N HIS A 192 -7.31 -15.63 -7.97
CA HIS A 192 -6.32 -16.35 -8.79
C HIS A 192 -4.91 -15.77 -8.59
N CYS A 193 -4.75 -14.48 -8.75
CA CYS A 193 -3.45 -13.82 -8.67
C CYS A 193 -2.85 -13.91 -7.26
N ARG A 194 -3.66 -13.72 -6.21
CA ARG A 194 -3.21 -13.87 -4.82
C ARG A 194 -2.71 -15.29 -4.53
N ARG A 195 -3.40 -16.31 -5.02
CA ARG A 195 -2.95 -17.70 -4.89
C ARG A 195 -1.61 -17.93 -5.58
N MET A 196 -1.43 -17.43 -6.81
CA MET A 196 -0.16 -17.53 -7.54
C MET A 196 0.97 -16.83 -6.80
N VAL A 197 0.71 -15.61 -6.29
CA VAL A 197 1.65 -14.84 -5.47
C VAL A 197 2.09 -15.63 -4.23
N LEU A 198 1.17 -16.27 -3.51
CA LEU A 198 1.49 -17.08 -2.33
C LEU A 198 2.39 -18.27 -2.67
N TYR A 199 2.16 -18.90 -3.80
CA TYR A 199 2.98 -20.02 -4.26
C TYR A 199 4.28 -19.61 -4.96
N GLY A 200 4.55 -18.32 -5.10
CA GLY A 200 5.72 -17.82 -5.80
C GLY A 200 5.67 -18.05 -7.31
N ILE A 201 4.49 -18.33 -7.86
CA ILE A 201 4.26 -18.58 -9.28
C ILE A 201 4.04 -17.25 -10.00
N ARG A 202 4.80 -17.00 -11.06
CA ARG A 202 4.59 -15.83 -11.91
C ARG A 202 3.33 -16.00 -12.75
N VAL A 203 2.51 -14.96 -12.78
CA VAL A 203 1.34 -14.92 -13.67
C VAL A 203 1.77 -14.34 -15.02
N ASP A 204 1.43 -15.04 -16.10
CA ASP A 204 1.65 -14.52 -17.45
C ASP A 204 0.75 -13.30 -17.70
N PRO A 205 1.29 -12.16 -18.21
CA PRO A 205 0.53 -10.93 -18.41
C PRO A 205 -0.71 -11.09 -19.32
N LYS A 206 -0.67 -11.96 -20.32
CA LYS A 206 -1.83 -12.21 -21.18
C LYS A 206 -2.92 -12.96 -20.43
N THR A 207 -2.54 -13.92 -19.61
CA THR A 207 -3.46 -14.69 -18.76
C THR A 207 -4.07 -13.80 -17.68
N GLU A 208 -3.27 -12.93 -17.06
CA GLU A 208 -3.73 -11.92 -16.10
C GLU A 208 -4.79 -11.00 -16.72
N GLU A 209 -4.49 -10.39 -17.87
CA GLU A 209 -5.40 -9.45 -18.53
C GLU A 209 -6.70 -10.15 -19.00
N ARG A 210 -6.61 -11.39 -19.49
CA ARG A 210 -7.77 -12.21 -19.83
C ARG A 210 -8.64 -12.48 -18.60
N HIS A 211 -8.02 -12.88 -17.48
CA HIS A 211 -8.73 -13.15 -16.23
C HIS A 211 -9.39 -11.88 -15.69
N ARG A 212 -8.66 -10.77 -15.68
CA ARG A 212 -9.17 -9.47 -15.24
C ARG A 212 -10.42 -9.05 -16.01
N LYS A 213 -10.37 -9.10 -17.34
CA LYS A 213 -11.51 -8.73 -18.19
C LYS A 213 -12.69 -9.66 -17.94
N ALA A 214 -12.43 -10.97 -17.90
CA ALA A 214 -13.47 -11.97 -17.67
C ALA A 214 -14.13 -11.78 -16.28
N ALA A 215 -13.35 -11.47 -15.23
CA ALA A 215 -13.87 -11.23 -13.90
C ALA A 215 -14.82 -10.01 -13.87
N VAL A 216 -14.45 -8.91 -14.50
CA VAL A 216 -15.29 -7.70 -14.57
C VAL A 216 -16.56 -7.97 -15.39
N ASP A 217 -16.43 -8.59 -16.58
CA ASP A 217 -17.59 -8.85 -17.43
C ASP A 217 -18.55 -9.88 -16.80
N PHE A 218 -18.03 -10.93 -16.18
CA PHE A 218 -18.83 -11.92 -15.45
C PHE A 218 -19.60 -11.29 -14.30
N PHE A 219 -18.93 -10.50 -13.48
CA PHE A 219 -19.54 -9.80 -12.36
C PHE A 219 -20.66 -8.86 -12.83
N LEU A 220 -20.38 -8.04 -13.84
CA LEU A 220 -21.38 -7.10 -14.37
C LEU A 220 -22.58 -7.79 -15.00
N ASN A 221 -22.40 -8.92 -15.67
CA ASN A 221 -23.51 -9.69 -16.23
C ASN A 221 -24.43 -10.27 -15.15
N GLY A 222 -23.91 -10.52 -13.94
CA GLY A 222 -24.69 -10.98 -12.78
C GLY A 222 -25.52 -9.88 -12.08
N ILE A 223 -25.17 -8.60 -12.28
CA ILE A 223 -25.80 -7.46 -11.56
C ILE A 223 -26.42 -6.41 -12.49
N ARG A 224 -26.45 -6.63 -13.80
CA ARG A 224 -27.11 -5.73 -14.75
C ARG A 224 -28.63 -5.87 -14.67
N THR A 225 -29.33 -4.75 -14.73
CA THR A 225 -30.75 -4.71 -15.11
C THR A 225 -30.89 -5.28 -16.52
N LYS A 226 -31.76 -6.26 -16.67
CA LYS A 226 -32.18 -6.76 -17.98
C LYS A 226 -32.93 -5.68 -18.71
#